data_af9890eb7e7688f7fa32d8defb140464
#
_entry.id   af9890eb7e7688f7fa32d8defb140464
#
_cell.length_a   1.000
_cell.length_b   1.000
_cell.length_c   1.000
_cell.angle_alpha   90.00
_cell.angle_beta   90.00
_cell.angle_gamma   90.00
#
_symmetry.space_group_name_H-M   'P 1'
#
loop_
_entity.id
_entity.type
_entity.pdbx_description
1 polymer ?
#
loop_
_entity_poly.entity_id
_entity_poly.type
_entity_poly.pdbx_seq_one_letter_code
_entity_poly.pdbx_strand_id
1 'polypeptide(L)'
;FLYIIRDVTKEKLREERLRMEANRDGLTQIGNRHYFLEKAGDMLKEESSLTFCYCDLDHLKYINDQYGHTEGDWYITFFVETIQKHIRKEDVFARIGGDEFCVILYNCPYEMAERKIRKIQKEFSSGQTKEYPKSFSCGIVEVEGGNEELQVRDIIKQADHEMYLQKKEHKKKYRKELSVISISED
;
A
#
# COMPACT_ATOMS: atom_id res chain seq x y z
N PHE A 1 -23.07 39.92 32.63
CA PHE A 1 -22.28 38.80 32.06
C PHE A 1 -22.19 38.98 30.55
N LEU A 2 -21.01 39.27 30.04
CA LEU A 2 -20.75 39.39 28.59
C LEU A 2 -20.39 38.00 28.05
N TYR A 3 -21.25 37.37 27.24
CA TYR A 3 -20.91 36.12 26.54
C TYR A 3 -20.16 36.47 25.25
N ILE A 4 -18.88 36.16 25.18
CA ILE A 4 -18.10 36.22 23.94
C ILE A 4 -18.31 34.89 23.24
N ILE A 5 -19.19 34.87 22.22
CA ILE A 5 -19.34 33.74 21.30
C ILE A 5 -18.22 33.90 20.27
N ARG A 6 -17.16 33.10 20.41
CA ARG A 6 -16.10 33.01 19.41
C ARG A 6 -16.53 32.05 18.32
N ASP A 7 -16.67 32.52 17.10
CA ASP A 7 -16.89 31.67 15.94
C ASP A 7 -15.60 30.91 15.61
N VAL A 8 -15.52 29.66 16.07
CA VAL A 8 -14.36 28.77 15.86
C VAL A 8 -14.47 27.95 14.58
N THR A 9 -15.52 28.15 13.77
CA THR A 9 -15.81 27.33 12.57
C THR A 9 -14.69 27.46 11.55
N LYS A 10 -14.21 28.67 11.28
CA LYS A 10 -13.10 28.90 10.32
C LYS A 10 -11.77 28.33 10.82
N GLU A 11 -11.48 28.43 12.11
CA GLU A 11 -10.27 27.85 12.71
C GLU A 11 -10.30 26.34 12.63
N LYS A 12 -11.41 25.67 12.98
CA LYS A 12 -11.60 24.23 12.86
C LYS A 12 -11.48 23.74 11.42
N LEU A 13 -12.15 24.38 10.48
CA LEU A 13 -12.05 24.01 9.05
C LEU A 13 -10.62 24.15 8.51
N ARG A 14 -9.89 25.17 8.95
CA ARG A 14 -8.48 25.34 8.59
C ARG A 14 -7.60 24.27 9.19
N GLU A 15 -7.81 23.92 10.45
CA GLU A 15 -7.09 22.87 11.14
C GLU A 15 -7.34 21.50 10.51
N GLU A 16 -8.60 21.16 10.22
CA GLU A 16 -8.98 19.94 9.51
C GLU A 16 -8.34 19.85 8.12
N ARG A 17 -8.33 20.97 7.38
CA ARG A 17 -7.68 21.03 6.08
C ARG A 17 -6.18 20.81 6.17
N LEU A 18 -5.50 21.47 7.10
CA LEU A 18 -4.06 21.28 7.34
C LEU A 18 -3.75 19.84 7.77
N ARG A 19 -4.61 19.23 8.61
CA ARG A 19 -4.49 17.83 9.00
C ARG A 19 -4.68 16.89 7.82
N MET A 20 -5.65 17.15 6.94
CA MET A 20 -5.84 16.36 5.71
C MET A 20 -4.63 16.46 4.79
N GLU A 21 -4.09 17.66 4.57
CA GLU A 21 -2.90 17.90 3.75
C GLU A 21 -1.66 17.21 4.36
N ALA A 22 -1.49 17.24 5.68
CA ALA A 22 -0.39 16.59 6.40
C ALA A 22 -0.46 15.05 6.38
N ASN A 23 -1.64 14.47 6.12
CA ASN A 23 -1.89 13.03 6.19
C ASN A 23 -1.93 12.35 4.81
N ARG A 24 -1.69 13.09 3.73
CA ARG A 24 -1.74 12.55 2.36
C ARG A 24 -0.37 12.50 1.68
N ASP A 25 -0.20 11.52 0.80
CA ASP A 25 0.93 11.45 -0.12
C ASP A 25 0.71 12.43 -1.28
N GLY A 26 1.74 13.20 -1.61
CA GLY A 26 1.65 14.28 -2.60
C GLY A 26 1.34 13.82 -4.02
N LEU A 27 1.86 12.65 -4.43
CA LEU A 27 1.63 12.10 -5.77
C LEU A 27 0.29 11.38 -5.87
N THR A 28 0.00 10.51 -4.91
CA THR A 28 -1.10 9.54 -5.00
C THR A 28 -2.37 9.98 -4.30
N GLN A 29 -2.31 10.98 -3.43
CA GLN A 29 -3.41 11.47 -2.61
C GLN A 29 -4.06 10.44 -1.67
N ILE A 30 -3.50 9.23 -1.55
CA ILE A 30 -3.86 8.27 -0.50
C ILE A 30 -3.21 8.68 0.83
N GLY A 31 -3.44 7.93 1.91
CA GLY A 31 -2.74 8.18 3.17
C GLY A 31 -1.23 8.14 3.00
N ASN A 32 -0.50 8.93 3.78
CA ASN A 32 0.94 8.85 3.89
C ASN A 32 1.35 7.97 5.10
N ARG A 33 2.65 7.84 5.36
CA ARG A 33 3.18 7.06 6.48
C ARG A 33 2.63 7.50 7.83
N HIS A 34 2.47 8.81 8.05
CA HIS A 34 1.97 9.34 9.31
C HIS A 34 0.51 8.91 9.53
N TYR A 35 -0.34 9.11 8.53
CA TYR A 35 -1.72 8.65 8.53
C TYR A 35 -1.83 7.15 8.81
N PHE A 36 -1.00 6.33 8.16
CA PHE A 36 -1.01 4.88 8.36
C PHE A 36 -0.72 4.50 9.80
N LEU A 37 0.34 5.06 10.40
CA LEU A 37 0.74 4.74 11.79
C LEU A 37 -0.33 5.19 12.80
N GLU A 38 -0.93 6.37 12.61
CA GLU A 38 -2.05 6.86 13.43
C GLU A 38 -3.23 5.89 13.36
N LYS A 39 -3.68 5.54 12.15
CA LYS A 39 -4.83 4.67 11.92
C LYS A 39 -4.60 3.24 12.39
N ALA A 40 -3.44 2.67 12.09
CA ALA A 40 -3.08 1.34 12.55
C ALA A 40 -3.07 1.25 14.09
N GLY A 41 -2.50 2.26 14.76
CA GLY A 41 -2.50 2.33 16.23
C GLY A 41 -3.90 2.45 16.83
N ASP A 42 -4.82 3.16 16.19
CA ASP A 42 -6.21 3.26 16.65
C ASP A 42 -6.96 1.95 16.42
N MET A 43 -6.84 1.33 15.24
CA MET A 43 -7.51 0.07 14.91
C MET A 43 -7.05 -1.11 15.79
N LEU A 44 -5.77 -1.16 16.17
CA LEU A 44 -5.25 -2.20 17.08
C LEU A 44 -5.83 -2.15 18.49
N LYS A 45 -6.41 -1.03 18.92
CA LYS A 45 -7.10 -0.92 20.22
C LYS A 45 -8.49 -1.55 20.21
N GLU A 46 -9.09 -1.75 19.03
CA GLU A 46 -10.40 -2.35 18.88
C GLU A 46 -10.30 -3.88 18.86
N GLU A 47 -11.25 -4.58 19.46
CA GLU A 47 -11.37 -6.05 19.37
C GLU A 47 -11.89 -6.45 17.97
N SER A 48 -10.99 -6.51 17.00
CA SER A 48 -11.33 -6.81 15.60
C SER A 48 -10.19 -7.54 14.89
N SER A 49 -10.53 -8.39 13.94
CA SER A 49 -9.52 -9.02 13.07
C SER A 49 -9.02 -8.00 12.04
N LEU A 50 -7.70 -7.84 11.97
CA LEU A 50 -7.02 -6.92 11.07
C LEU A 50 -5.99 -7.67 10.24
N THR A 51 -6.03 -7.52 8.92
CA THR A 51 -5.00 -8.07 8.06
C THR A 51 -4.17 -6.95 7.43
N PHE A 52 -2.89 -6.94 7.81
CA PHE A 52 -1.89 -6.01 7.30
C PHE A 52 -1.25 -6.58 6.03
N CYS A 53 -1.24 -5.77 4.98
CA CYS A 53 -0.58 -6.08 3.71
C CYS A 53 0.51 -5.04 3.47
N TYR A 54 1.78 -5.48 3.39
CA TYR A 54 2.91 -4.63 3.02
C TYR A 54 3.28 -4.93 1.58
N CYS A 55 3.16 -3.93 0.71
CA CYS A 55 3.35 -4.06 -0.73
C CYS A 55 4.55 -3.25 -1.21
N ASP A 56 5.28 -3.78 -2.18
CA ASP A 56 6.41 -3.12 -2.83
C ASP A 56 6.29 -3.30 -4.35
N LEU A 57 6.35 -2.21 -5.09
CA LEU A 57 6.31 -2.22 -6.56
C LEU A 57 7.61 -2.81 -7.13
N ASP A 58 7.48 -3.91 -7.86
CA ASP A 58 8.63 -4.50 -8.51
C ASP A 58 9.09 -3.63 -9.68
N HIS A 59 10.41 -3.53 -9.87
CA HIS A 59 11.05 -2.89 -11.03
C HIS A 59 10.85 -1.37 -11.18
N LEU A 60 10.30 -0.63 -10.19
CA LEU A 60 10.08 0.82 -10.32
C LEU A 60 11.37 1.57 -10.68
N LYS A 61 12.50 1.20 -10.06
CA LYS A 61 13.80 1.81 -10.40
C LYS A 61 14.17 1.60 -11.88
N TYR A 62 14.01 0.37 -12.39
CA TYR A 62 14.26 0.08 -13.81
C TYR A 62 13.35 0.90 -14.73
N ILE A 63 12.07 1.03 -14.39
CA ILE A 63 11.11 1.83 -15.15
C ILE A 63 11.54 3.30 -15.18
N ASN A 64 11.91 3.87 -14.03
CA ASN A 64 12.43 5.24 -13.95
C ASN A 64 13.69 5.44 -14.80
N ASP A 65 14.63 4.50 -14.72
CA ASP A 65 15.92 4.61 -15.41
C ASP A 65 15.77 4.46 -16.94
N GLN A 66 14.84 3.64 -17.43
CA GLN A 66 14.62 3.37 -18.85
C GLN A 66 13.59 4.27 -19.52
N TYR A 67 12.51 4.62 -18.81
CA TYR A 67 11.34 5.31 -19.37
C TYR A 67 11.10 6.69 -18.74
N GLY A 68 11.91 7.07 -17.74
CA GLY A 68 11.83 8.35 -17.06
C GLY A 68 10.82 8.38 -15.89
N HIS A 69 10.96 9.39 -15.03
CA HIS A 69 10.16 9.53 -13.80
C HIS A 69 8.66 9.69 -14.05
N THR A 70 8.26 10.29 -15.16
CA THR A 70 6.83 10.42 -15.53
C THR A 70 6.18 9.04 -15.71
N GLU A 71 6.90 8.08 -16.28
CA GLU A 71 6.42 6.71 -16.43
C GLU A 71 6.39 5.98 -15.08
N GLY A 72 7.39 6.22 -14.22
CA GLY A 72 7.37 5.72 -12.84
C GLY A 72 6.21 6.27 -12.02
N ASP A 73 5.89 7.54 -12.15
CA ASP A 73 4.73 8.17 -11.50
C ASP A 73 3.42 7.56 -12.01
N TRP A 74 3.31 7.31 -13.31
CA TRP A 74 2.19 6.58 -13.89
C TRP A 74 2.08 5.16 -13.29
N TYR A 75 3.20 4.43 -13.17
CA TYR A 75 3.23 3.08 -12.61
C TYR A 75 2.72 3.05 -11.16
N ILE A 76 3.15 4.03 -10.36
CA ILE A 76 2.70 4.23 -8.98
C ILE A 76 1.19 4.53 -8.93
N THR A 77 0.72 5.48 -9.72
CA THR A 77 -0.70 5.87 -9.72
C THR A 77 -1.61 4.76 -10.24
N PHE A 78 -1.17 4.02 -11.25
CA PHE A 78 -1.89 2.85 -11.76
C PHE A 78 -2.02 1.73 -10.71
N PHE A 79 -0.97 1.50 -9.91
CA PHE A 79 -1.05 0.58 -8.77
C PHE A 79 -2.09 1.05 -7.75
N VAL A 80 -2.06 2.33 -7.38
CA VAL A 80 -3.01 2.91 -6.42
C VAL A 80 -4.45 2.76 -6.92
N GLU A 81 -4.73 3.11 -8.17
CA GLU A 81 -6.05 2.94 -8.78
C GLU A 81 -6.51 1.48 -8.77
N THR A 82 -5.58 0.54 -9.01
CA THR A 82 -5.89 -0.88 -9.01
C THR A 82 -6.26 -1.37 -7.60
N ILE A 83 -5.50 -0.99 -6.57
CA ILE A 83 -5.82 -1.34 -5.16
C ILE A 83 -7.16 -0.72 -4.75
N GLN A 84 -7.40 0.55 -5.05
CA GLN A 84 -8.60 1.27 -4.61
C GLN A 84 -9.91 0.65 -5.10
N LYS A 85 -9.92 -0.04 -6.23
CA LYS A 85 -11.09 -0.78 -6.73
C LYS A 85 -11.47 -1.99 -5.86
N HIS A 86 -10.55 -2.46 -5.02
CA HIS A 86 -10.70 -3.69 -4.24
C HIS A 86 -10.79 -3.48 -2.73
N ILE A 87 -10.53 -2.28 -2.24
CA ILE A 87 -10.62 -1.94 -0.81
C ILE A 87 -11.93 -1.23 -0.50
N ARG A 88 -12.37 -1.34 0.76
CA ARG A 88 -13.58 -0.71 1.28
C ARG A 88 -13.24 0.61 1.97
N LYS A 89 -14.27 1.36 2.36
CA LYS A 89 -14.11 2.64 3.05
C LYS A 89 -13.48 2.48 4.44
N GLU A 90 -13.75 1.38 5.11
CA GLU A 90 -13.21 1.02 6.42
C GLU A 90 -11.76 0.53 6.37
N ASP A 91 -11.28 0.12 5.18
CA ASP A 91 -9.90 -0.30 4.99
C ASP A 91 -8.96 0.92 4.97
N VAL A 92 -7.74 0.76 5.42
CA VAL A 92 -6.70 1.80 5.38
C VAL A 92 -5.75 1.52 4.23
N PHE A 93 -5.42 2.54 3.45
CA PHE A 93 -4.44 2.46 2.37
C PHE A 93 -3.51 3.67 2.38
N ALA A 94 -2.20 3.41 2.39
CA ALA A 94 -1.20 4.46 2.48
C ALA A 94 0.07 4.12 1.72
N ARG A 95 0.78 5.16 1.25
CA ARG A 95 2.14 5.08 0.71
C ARG A 95 3.13 5.37 1.81
N ILE A 96 4.05 4.43 2.05
CA ILE A 96 5.00 4.47 3.18
C ILE A 96 6.37 4.96 2.73
N GLY A 97 6.73 4.69 1.50
CA GLY A 97 8.00 5.04 0.87
C GLY A 97 7.84 5.29 -0.63
N GLY A 98 8.93 5.27 -1.39
CA GLY A 98 8.93 5.50 -2.83
C GLY A 98 8.09 4.49 -3.61
N ASP A 99 8.34 3.20 -3.38
CA ASP A 99 7.70 2.02 -3.98
C ASP A 99 6.93 1.16 -2.96
N GLU A 100 6.86 1.61 -1.71
CA GLU A 100 6.31 0.86 -0.58
C GLU A 100 4.93 1.37 -0.17
N PHE A 101 4.00 0.44 0.03
CA PHE A 101 2.61 0.71 0.38
C PHE A 101 2.13 -0.22 1.49
N CYS A 102 1.20 0.26 2.29
CA CYS A 102 0.51 -0.55 3.30
C CYS A 102 -0.99 -0.48 3.12
N VAL A 103 -1.65 -1.65 3.28
CA VAL A 103 -3.10 -1.77 3.38
C VAL A 103 -3.44 -2.45 4.70
N ILE A 104 -4.47 -1.97 5.41
CA ILE A 104 -5.09 -2.71 6.51
C ILE A 104 -6.50 -3.06 6.06
N LEU A 105 -6.79 -4.35 5.98
CA LEU A 105 -8.12 -4.87 5.68
C LEU A 105 -8.84 -5.17 6.99
N TYR A 106 -9.95 -4.48 7.22
CA TYR A 106 -10.76 -4.59 8.44
C TYR A 106 -11.68 -5.81 8.37
N ASN A 107 -11.72 -6.61 9.44
CA ASN A 107 -12.50 -7.85 9.51
C ASN A 107 -12.34 -8.72 8.24
N CYS A 108 -11.09 -8.97 7.86
CA CYS A 108 -10.75 -9.74 6.69
C CYS A 108 -9.71 -10.81 7.05
N PRO A 109 -10.11 -12.08 7.21
CA PRO A 109 -9.21 -13.18 7.53
C PRO A 109 -8.11 -13.36 6.46
N TYR A 110 -6.98 -13.96 6.87
CA TYR A 110 -5.79 -14.15 6.04
C TYR A 110 -6.11 -14.75 4.66
N GLU A 111 -6.91 -15.83 4.59
CA GLU A 111 -7.22 -16.49 3.33
C GLU A 111 -8.06 -15.63 2.39
N MET A 112 -8.90 -14.75 2.94
CA MET A 112 -9.66 -13.78 2.14
C MET A 112 -8.75 -12.67 1.62
N ALA A 113 -7.86 -12.17 2.47
CA ALA A 113 -6.88 -11.16 2.10
C ALA A 113 -5.93 -11.69 1.02
N GLU A 114 -5.40 -12.92 1.19
CA GLU A 114 -4.53 -13.56 0.22
C GLU A 114 -5.22 -13.70 -1.15
N ARG A 115 -6.46 -14.18 -1.19
CA ARG A 115 -7.24 -14.28 -2.44
C ARG A 115 -7.47 -12.90 -3.08
N LYS A 116 -7.75 -11.88 -2.26
CA LYS A 116 -7.90 -10.50 -2.73
C LYS A 116 -6.61 -9.98 -3.34
N ILE A 117 -5.48 -10.13 -2.66
CA ILE A 117 -4.17 -9.69 -3.15
C ILE A 117 -3.79 -10.41 -4.44
N ARG A 118 -3.95 -11.73 -4.53
CA ARG A 118 -3.71 -12.50 -5.78
C ARG A 118 -4.55 -12.00 -6.96
N LYS A 119 -5.82 -11.64 -6.71
CA LYS A 119 -6.69 -11.05 -7.74
C LYS A 119 -6.18 -9.69 -8.20
N ILE A 120 -5.76 -8.84 -7.26
CA ILE A 120 -5.20 -7.53 -7.56
C ILE A 120 -3.89 -7.66 -8.34
N GLN A 121 -2.98 -8.57 -7.94
CA GLN A 121 -1.74 -8.84 -8.65
C GLN A 121 -2.00 -9.26 -10.11
N LYS A 122 -2.99 -10.11 -10.35
CA LYS A 122 -3.39 -10.51 -11.69
C LYS A 122 -3.95 -9.33 -12.50
N GLU A 123 -4.82 -8.51 -11.92
CA GLU A 123 -5.39 -7.33 -12.59
C GLU A 123 -4.30 -6.30 -12.91
N PHE A 124 -3.40 -6.03 -11.96
CA PHE A 124 -2.28 -5.12 -12.15
C PHE A 124 -1.35 -5.57 -13.27
N SER A 125 -0.99 -6.85 -13.30
CA SER A 125 -0.10 -7.41 -14.32
C SER A 125 -0.72 -7.41 -15.72
N SER A 126 -2.03 -7.70 -15.83
CA SER A 126 -2.75 -7.79 -17.11
C SER A 126 -3.33 -6.46 -17.59
N GLY A 127 -3.49 -5.47 -16.71
CA GLY A 127 -4.01 -4.14 -17.06
C GLY A 127 -3.05 -3.37 -17.96
N GLN A 128 -3.55 -2.49 -18.80
CA GLN A 128 -2.84 -1.64 -19.76
C GLN A 128 -1.49 -2.20 -20.29
N THR A 129 -1.44 -2.57 -21.55
CA THR A 129 -0.23 -3.13 -22.19
C THR A 129 0.92 -2.12 -22.15
N LYS A 130 2.07 -2.54 -21.61
CA LYS A 130 3.32 -1.79 -21.55
C LYS A 130 4.46 -2.67 -22.05
N GLU A 131 5.55 -2.07 -22.46
CA GLU A 131 6.77 -2.77 -22.93
C GLU A 131 7.54 -3.46 -21.79
N TYR A 132 7.10 -3.27 -20.54
CA TYR A 132 7.69 -3.87 -19.35
C TYR A 132 6.62 -4.61 -18.52
N PRO A 133 7.02 -5.64 -17.77
CA PRO A 133 6.10 -6.36 -16.89
C PRO A 133 5.71 -5.47 -15.70
N LYS A 134 4.44 -5.57 -15.30
CA LYS A 134 3.93 -4.92 -14.10
C LYS A 134 3.70 -5.95 -13.02
N SER A 135 4.34 -5.79 -11.88
CA SER A 135 4.15 -6.65 -10.72
C SER A 135 4.42 -5.91 -9.41
N PHE A 136 3.88 -6.43 -8.35
CA PHE A 136 4.22 -6.04 -6.99
C PHE A 136 4.31 -7.26 -6.10
N SER A 137 5.15 -7.19 -5.10
CA SER A 137 5.29 -8.19 -4.04
C SER A 137 4.51 -7.74 -2.81
N CYS A 138 3.91 -8.68 -2.07
CA CYS A 138 3.06 -8.36 -0.92
C CYS A 138 3.25 -9.37 0.19
N GLY A 139 3.60 -8.92 1.40
CA GLY A 139 3.54 -9.72 2.62
C GLY A 139 2.24 -9.47 3.36
N ILE A 140 1.68 -10.52 3.94
CA ILE A 140 0.36 -10.51 4.58
C ILE A 140 0.47 -11.05 5.99
N VAL A 141 -0.02 -10.30 6.97
CA VAL A 141 -0.03 -10.66 8.39
C VAL A 141 -1.40 -10.38 8.98
N GLU A 142 -2.06 -11.39 9.51
CA GLU A 142 -3.30 -11.25 10.27
C GLU A 142 -2.99 -11.12 11.75
N VAL A 143 -3.70 -10.22 12.43
CA VAL A 143 -3.63 -10.00 13.87
C VAL A 143 -5.02 -9.77 14.44
N GLU A 144 -5.21 -10.17 15.69
CA GLU A 144 -6.39 -9.81 16.47
C GLU A 144 -6.09 -8.54 17.28
N GLY A 145 -6.87 -7.49 17.06
CA GLY A 145 -6.80 -6.26 17.83
C GLY A 145 -7.27 -6.45 19.28
N GLY A 146 -7.23 -5.39 20.09
CA GLY A 146 -7.53 -5.46 21.51
C GLY A 146 -6.38 -5.99 22.37
N ASN A 147 -5.26 -6.38 21.78
CA ASN A 147 -4.07 -6.82 22.51
C ASN A 147 -3.07 -5.66 22.65
N GLU A 148 -2.91 -5.16 23.86
CA GLU A 148 -2.01 -4.02 24.20
C GLU A 148 -0.52 -4.33 23.95
N GLU A 149 -0.12 -5.59 23.83
CA GLU A 149 1.26 -5.98 23.53
C GLU A 149 1.62 -5.82 22.05
N LEU A 150 0.62 -5.74 21.15
CA LEU A 150 0.85 -5.59 19.72
C LEU A 150 1.35 -4.20 19.37
N GLN A 151 2.51 -4.15 18.73
CA GLN A 151 3.08 -2.92 18.21
C GLN A 151 2.99 -2.88 16.68
N VAL A 152 2.44 -1.80 16.13
CA VAL A 152 2.36 -1.58 14.66
C VAL A 152 3.70 -1.83 13.97
N ARG A 153 4.81 -1.43 14.61
CA ARG A 153 6.16 -1.61 14.07
C ARG A 153 6.52 -3.08 13.85
N ASP A 154 6.13 -3.95 14.77
CA ASP A 154 6.51 -5.37 14.71
C ASP A 154 5.66 -6.11 13.68
N ILE A 155 4.38 -5.75 13.55
CA ILE A 155 3.50 -6.24 12.49
C ILE A 155 4.04 -5.83 11.11
N ILE A 156 4.45 -4.57 10.95
CA ILE A 156 5.05 -4.08 9.69
C ILE A 156 6.33 -4.86 9.36
N LYS A 157 7.22 -5.09 10.35
CA LYS A 157 8.46 -5.86 10.12
C LYS A 157 8.17 -7.31 9.68
N GLN A 158 7.15 -7.94 10.27
CA GLN A 158 6.75 -9.28 9.88
C GLN A 158 6.20 -9.28 8.45
N ALA A 159 5.32 -8.35 8.10
CA ALA A 159 4.77 -8.22 6.76
C ALA A 159 5.86 -7.88 5.71
N ASP A 160 6.81 -7.01 6.05
CA ASP A 160 7.98 -6.71 5.20
C ASP A 160 8.83 -7.95 4.96
N HIS A 161 9.07 -8.77 6.00
CA HIS A 161 9.79 -10.03 5.85
C HIS A 161 9.09 -11.00 4.88
N GLU A 162 7.78 -11.20 5.02
CA GLU A 162 6.98 -12.03 4.11
C GLU A 162 7.00 -11.49 2.67
N MET A 163 6.87 -10.17 2.49
CA MET A 163 6.98 -9.51 1.19
C MET A 163 8.35 -9.74 0.55
N TYR A 164 9.43 -9.64 1.33
CA TYR A 164 10.79 -9.88 0.84
C TYR A 164 11.00 -11.31 0.33
N LEU A 165 10.41 -12.31 0.98
CA LEU A 165 10.45 -13.69 0.49
C LEU A 165 9.75 -13.83 -0.87
N GLN A 166 8.56 -13.26 -1.01
CA GLN A 166 7.83 -13.23 -2.28
C GLN A 166 8.61 -12.49 -3.39
N LYS A 167 9.22 -11.35 -3.06
CA LYS A 167 10.05 -10.57 -4.00
C LYS A 167 11.25 -11.37 -4.52
N LYS A 168 11.86 -12.21 -3.69
CA LYS A 168 12.93 -13.13 -4.13
C LYS A 168 12.44 -14.15 -5.16
N GLU A 169 11.24 -14.68 -4.97
CA GLU A 169 10.64 -15.64 -5.91
C GLU A 169 10.32 -14.98 -7.26
N HIS A 170 9.71 -13.77 -7.23
CA HIS A 170 9.45 -13.00 -8.44
C HIS A 170 10.74 -12.71 -9.23
N LYS A 171 11.81 -12.30 -8.57
CA LYS A 171 13.11 -12.06 -9.23
C LYS A 171 13.69 -13.32 -9.87
N LYS A 172 13.55 -14.49 -9.25
CA LYS A 172 13.99 -15.77 -9.82
C LYS A 172 13.18 -16.14 -11.07
N LYS A 173 11.88 -15.93 -11.04
CA LYS A 173 10.98 -16.18 -12.16
C LYS A 173 11.31 -15.27 -13.33
N TYR A 174 11.46 -13.97 -13.09
CA TYR A 174 11.80 -12.97 -14.11
C TYR A 174 13.13 -13.27 -14.80
N ARG A 175 14.16 -13.66 -14.05
CA ARG A 175 15.45 -14.06 -14.64
C ARG A 175 15.34 -15.28 -15.55
N LYS A 176 14.49 -16.25 -15.19
CA LYS A 176 14.23 -17.42 -16.05
C LYS A 176 13.51 -17.03 -17.34
N GLU A 177 12.52 -16.15 -17.27
CA GLU A 177 11.78 -15.66 -18.43
C GLU A 177 12.70 -14.91 -19.39
N LEU A 178 13.57 -14.03 -18.91
CA LEU A 178 14.58 -13.33 -19.72
C LEU A 178 15.57 -14.29 -20.38
N SER A 179 16.04 -15.34 -19.67
CA SER A 179 16.96 -16.31 -20.23
C SER A 179 16.33 -17.18 -21.33
N VAL A 180 15.03 -17.40 -21.29
CA VAL A 180 14.30 -18.12 -22.35
C VAL A 180 14.13 -17.27 -23.59
N ILE A 181 13.89 -15.96 -23.46
CA ILE A 181 13.76 -15.03 -24.58
C ILE A 181 15.10 -14.91 -25.33
N SER A 182 16.22 -14.83 -24.62
CA SER A 182 17.56 -14.75 -25.24
C SER A 182 18.01 -16.04 -25.94
N ILE A 183 17.39 -17.19 -25.69
CA ILE A 183 17.68 -18.48 -26.36
C ILE A 183 16.78 -18.67 -27.59
N SER A 184 15.69 -17.93 -27.72
CA SER A 184 14.78 -18.04 -28.87
C SER A 184 15.14 -17.10 -30.04
N GLU A 185 16.20 -16.30 -29.95
CA GLU A 185 16.71 -15.40 -31.00
C GLU A 185 17.98 -15.96 -31.71
N ASP A 186 18.46 -17.16 -31.37
CA ASP A 186 19.50 -17.93 -32.06
C ASP A 186 18.85 -19.11 -32.84
#